data_93f251b1fcefc43bf5e2e9220d942a0c
#
_entry.id   93f251b1fcefc43bf5e2e9220d942a0c
#
_cell.length_a   1.000
_cell.length_b   1.000
_cell.length_c   1.000
_cell.angle_alpha   90.00
_cell.angle_beta   90.00
_cell.angle_gamma   90.00
#
_symmetry.space_group_name_H-M   'P 1'
#
loop_
_entity.id
_entity.type
_entity.pdbx_description
1 polymer ?
#
loop_
_entity_poly.entity_id
_entity_poly.type
_entity_poly.pdbx_seq_one_letter_code
_entity_poly.pdbx_strand_id
1 'polypeptide(L)'
;MANSQFPIPNYQLPTTNYQTKMEVYCTRPGCPRPQNYFPDLDDSSLLKTVQQKFCTTCGMPLILSGRYLPVRLLGQGGFGAAFLARDRYTPAMRQCVAKLLQPSVSLTPAQLKIAQTLFEREAAVLEELGNEHSQIPSLLAFFEVTVSSLQPGKNDQFFYLVQEFIDGENLEDELAVKGKFSEAQTVEVLREILKVLDFVHSRGSIHRDIKPANIMRGKNGRLYLLDFGAVKQVTQSVGSAKASTGIYSLGYAPPEQMSGQEVYPATDLYALGVTCITLLSGLQPTELFDSYRNEWNWHSRVQVSSRLAQVLDRMLLSAPSQRFQSAAEVEAALMSGPQKHSQPPTVVVAPPPILIQPTQPPPVPTPQPPVRLPATPPGGLQPPQRGAFSIWEVLSGAAFTGFEGGLLAIALTSLPLSPGVGIGLLGMIVGGLIYGQYRRAIEQTEMLIIGAGTLAMLWFFPALQTAAVAIYPNSPITGVLFVGWLGALGAIAGTAIFRLVYKLLSKIF
;
A
#
# COMPACT_ATOMS: atom_id res chain seq x y z
N MET A 1 57.38 -37.32 -30.97
CA MET A 1 58.57 -36.46 -31.03
C MET A 1 58.12 -35.04 -30.96
N ALA A 2 58.78 -34.23 -30.13
CA ALA A 2 58.70 -32.80 -29.93
C ALA A 2 57.46 -32.28 -29.12
N ASN A 3 57.68 -32.30 -27.82
CA ASN A 3 57.02 -31.49 -26.83
C ASN A 3 57.42 -30.00 -27.01
N SER A 4 56.54 -29.12 -27.34
CA SER A 4 56.76 -27.66 -27.26
C SER A 4 55.91 -27.06 -26.11
N GLN A 5 56.53 -27.00 -24.94
CA GLN A 5 56.05 -26.23 -23.80
C GLN A 5 56.23 -24.72 -24.13
N PHE A 6 55.11 -23.98 -24.20
CA PHE A 6 55.15 -22.54 -24.17
C PHE A 6 55.26 -22.07 -22.69
N PRO A 7 56.16 -21.16 -22.34
CA PRO A 7 56.26 -20.62 -20.99
C PRO A 7 55.11 -19.66 -20.73
N ILE A 8 54.33 -19.94 -19.67
CA ILE A 8 53.29 -19.02 -19.15
C ILE A 8 54.04 -17.83 -18.51
N PRO A 9 53.80 -16.57 -18.91
CA PRO A 9 54.39 -15.42 -18.25
C PRO A 9 53.78 -15.31 -16.86
N ASN A 10 54.67 -15.26 -15.86
CA ASN A 10 54.32 -15.02 -14.45
C ASN A 10 53.86 -13.55 -14.31
N TYR A 11 52.56 -13.28 -14.51
CA TYR A 11 51.97 -11.99 -14.18
C TYR A 11 51.83 -11.92 -12.66
N GLN A 12 52.82 -11.34 -12.00
CA GLN A 12 52.67 -10.79 -10.66
C GLN A 12 51.69 -9.63 -10.77
N LEU A 13 50.48 -9.89 -10.33
CA LEU A 13 49.48 -8.81 -10.10
C LEU A 13 50.12 -7.83 -9.07
N PRO A 14 50.17 -6.53 -9.37
CA PRO A 14 50.65 -5.57 -8.37
C PRO A 14 49.70 -5.66 -7.19
N THR A 15 50.23 -6.02 -6.02
CA THR A 15 49.53 -5.87 -4.73
C THR A 15 49.50 -4.38 -4.38
N THR A 16 48.66 -3.63 -5.11
CA THR A 16 48.24 -2.31 -4.69
C THR A 16 47.31 -2.52 -3.49
N ASN A 17 47.84 -2.28 -2.33
CA ASN A 17 47.11 -2.05 -1.09
C ASN A 17 46.21 -0.84 -1.34
N TYR A 18 45.03 -1.02 -1.93
CA TYR A 18 43.95 -0.06 -1.90
C TYR A 18 43.48 -0.02 -0.44
N GLN A 19 44.12 0.81 0.39
CA GLN A 19 43.49 1.30 1.61
C GLN A 19 42.17 1.93 1.16
N THR A 20 41.09 1.19 1.33
CA THR A 20 39.74 1.66 1.02
C THR A 20 39.44 2.85 1.93
N LYS A 21 39.47 4.05 1.35
CA LYS A 21 39.09 5.29 2.02
C LYS A 21 37.75 5.11 2.71
N MET A 22 37.71 5.39 4.02
CA MET A 22 36.49 5.28 4.81
C MET A 22 35.63 6.53 4.60
N GLU A 23 34.64 6.46 3.74
CA GLU A 23 33.64 7.51 3.58
C GLU A 23 32.51 7.32 4.58
N VAL A 24 32.07 8.41 5.20
CA VAL A 24 30.93 8.45 6.12
C VAL A 24 29.82 9.29 5.51
N TYR A 25 28.60 8.77 5.53
CA TYR A 25 27.47 9.39 4.88
C TYR A 25 26.65 10.22 5.88
N CYS A 26 26.40 11.49 5.57
CA CYS A 26 25.52 12.36 6.34
C CYS A 26 24.06 11.96 6.16
N THR A 27 23.38 11.67 7.25
CA THR A 27 21.98 11.24 7.22
C THR A 27 20.97 12.39 7.29
N ARG A 28 21.42 13.66 7.38
CA ARG A 28 20.52 14.82 7.40
C ARG A 28 19.78 14.91 6.06
N PRO A 29 18.44 14.96 6.09
CA PRO A 29 17.63 15.17 4.89
C PRO A 29 18.03 16.42 4.12
N GLY A 30 18.20 16.31 2.81
CA GLY A 30 18.54 17.44 1.95
C GLY A 30 19.97 17.97 2.11
N CYS A 31 20.88 17.24 2.78
CA CYS A 31 22.28 17.63 2.82
C CYS A 31 22.87 17.65 1.40
N PRO A 32 23.38 18.81 0.88
CA PRO A 32 23.82 18.91 -0.52
C PRO A 32 25.10 18.13 -0.82
N ARG A 33 25.90 17.79 0.20
CA ARG A 33 27.12 16.97 0.11
C ARG A 33 27.15 15.96 1.26
N PRO A 34 26.41 14.85 1.17
CA PRO A 34 26.29 13.90 2.26
C PRO A 34 27.53 13.03 2.46
N GLN A 35 28.38 12.88 1.46
CA GLN A 35 29.62 12.10 1.55
C GLN A 35 30.70 12.93 2.26
N ASN A 36 31.31 12.37 3.30
CA ASN A 36 32.35 12.98 4.07
C ASN A 36 33.54 12.01 4.16
N TYR A 37 34.74 12.53 3.99
CA TYR A 37 35.99 11.78 4.13
C TYR A 37 36.86 12.42 5.19
N PHE A 38 37.36 11.59 6.10
CA PHE A 38 38.28 11.98 7.15
C PHE A 38 39.45 10.98 7.16
N PRO A 39 40.70 11.41 6.86
CA PRO A 39 41.85 10.49 6.76
C PRO A 39 42.12 9.67 8.03
N ASP A 40 41.79 10.22 9.20
CA ASP A 40 41.97 9.54 10.50
C ASP A 40 40.98 8.38 10.70
N LEU A 41 39.90 8.31 9.93
CA LEU A 41 38.95 7.18 9.94
C LEU A 41 39.43 6.00 9.11
N ASP A 42 40.45 6.14 8.30
CA ASP A 42 41.05 5.01 7.56
C ASP A 42 41.85 4.08 8.51
N ASP A 43 42.26 4.60 9.69
CA ASP A 43 42.84 3.78 10.74
C ASP A 43 41.77 3.11 11.60
N SER A 44 41.70 1.80 11.55
CA SER A 44 40.70 1.00 12.29
C SER A 44 40.78 1.15 13.80
N SER A 45 41.94 1.52 14.34
CA SER A 45 42.12 1.78 15.77
C SER A 45 41.50 3.12 16.19
N LEU A 46 41.72 4.16 15.40
CA LEU A 46 41.17 5.49 15.61
C LEU A 46 39.65 5.48 15.34
N LEU A 47 39.18 4.76 14.33
CA LEU A 47 37.76 4.63 14.01
C LEU A 47 36.92 4.12 15.19
N LYS A 48 37.47 3.25 16.03
CA LYS A 48 36.81 2.74 17.25
C LYS A 48 36.79 3.72 18.41
N THR A 49 37.73 4.65 18.48
CA THR A 49 37.97 5.52 19.64
C THR A 49 37.56 6.97 19.41
N VAL A 50 37.48 7.45 18.17
CA VAL A 50 37.09 8.82 17.86
C VAL A 50 35.73 9.16 18.48
N GLN A 51 35.65 10.32 19.17
CA GLN A 51 34.43 10.68 19.88
C GLN A 51 33.28 11.01 18.92
N GLN A 52 33.46 12.00 18.06
CA GLN A 52 32.44 12.44 17.10
C GLN A 52 33.08 13.09 15.87
N LYS A 53 32.43 12.93 14.72
CA LYS A 53 32.69 13.68 13.49
C LYS A 53 31.40 14.38 13.05
N PHE A 54 31.54 15.53 12.44
CA PHE A 54 30.42 16.31 11.95
C PHE A 54 30.49 16.47 10.43
N CYS A 55 29.34 16.48 9.79
CA CYS A 55 29.26 16.75 8.36
C CYS A 55 29.85 18.12 8.06
N THR A 56 30.83 18.16 7.16
CA THR A 56 31.52 19.38 6.74
C THR A 56 30.62 20.42 6.10
N THR A 57 29.43 20.00 5.65
CA THR A 57 28.50 20.86 4.95
C THR A 57 27.37 21.37 5.85
N CYS A 58 26.77 20.52 6.69
CA CYS A 58 25.56 20.87 7.45
C CYS A 58 25.69 20.68 8.98
N GLY A 59 26.88 20.30 9.47
CA GLY A 59 27.13 20.13 10.90
C GLY A 59 26.42 18.93 11.57
N MET A 60 25.74 18.05 10.80
CA MET A 60 25.10 16.84 11.34
C MET A 60 26.14 15.90 11.96
N PRO A 61 25.90 15.35 13.17
CA PRO A 61 26.72 14.29 13.72
C PRO A 61 26.75 13.06 12.79
N LEU A 62 27.96 12.58 12.48
CA LEU A 62 28.17 11.46 11.56
C LEU A 62 28.29 10.12 12.26
N ILE A 63 28.55 10.10 13.56
CA ILE A 63 28.55 8.89 14.38
C ILE A 63 27.27 8.89 15.19
N LEU A 64 26.28 8.16 14.69
CA LEU A 64 24.95 8.12 15.29
C LEU A 64 25.00 7.41 16.64
N SER A 65 24.44 8.07 17.68
CA SER A 65 24.47 7.59 19.07
C SER A 65 25.87 7.14 19.56
N GLY A 66 26.92 7.75 19.03
CA GLY A 66 28.31 7.39 19.36
C GLY A 66 28.74 5.97 18.92
N ARG A 67 27.92 5.26 18.14
CA ARG A 67 28.12 3.83 17.81
C ARG A 67 28.04 3.52 16.30
N TYR A 68 27.08 4.06 15.58
CA TYR A 68 26.82 3.65 14.22
C TYR A 68 27.35 4.64 13.20
N LEU A 69 28.11 4.17 12.21
CA LEU A 69 28.68 4.97 11.13
C LEU A 69 27.92 4.67 9.84
N PRO A 70 27.03 5.54 9.37
CA PRO A 70 26.43 5.41 8.05
C PRO A 70 27.51 5.55 6.97
N VAL A 71 27.53 4.63 6.02
CA VAL A 71 28.54 4.61 4.94
C VAL A 71 27.92 4.81 3.56
N ARG A 72 26.64 4.48 3.41
CA ARG A 72 25.97 4.57 2.11
C ARG A 72 24.45 4.59 2.28
N LEU A 73 23.75 5.37 1.43
CA LEU A 73 22.31 5.28 1.29
C LEU A 73 21.95 3.95 0.59
N LEU A 74 21.03 3.17 1.16
CA LEU A 74 20.48 1.95 0.57
C LEU A 74 19.22 2.24 -0.22
N GLY A 75 18.36 3.11 0.30
CA GLY A 75 17.11 3.50 -0.33
C GLY A 75 16.42 4.63 0.42
N GLN A 76 15.51 5.31 -0.27
CA GLN A 76 14.68 6.35 0.30
C GLN A 76 13.24 6.16 -0.20
N GLY A 77 12.28 6.20 0.72
CA GLY A 77 10.87 6.01 0.44
C GLY A 77 10.00 7.09 1.08
N GLY A 78 8.67 6.89 1.02
CA GLY A 78 7.68 7.85 1.51
C GLY A 78 7.77 8.17 3.01
N PHE A 79 8.31 7.26 3.82
CA PHE A 79 8.37 7.39 5.27
C PHE A 79 9.79 7.54 5.82
N GLY A 80 10.82 7.32 5.02
CA GLY A 80 12.17 7.40 5.54
C GLY A 80 13.26 7.07 4.55
N ALA A 81 14.48 7.07 5.08
CA ALA A 81 15.69 6.67 4.37
C ALA A 81 16.40 5.54 5.13
N ALA A 82 16.91 4.57 4.41
CA ALA A 82 17.69 3.46 4.95
C ALA A 82 19.16 3.59 4.54
N PHE A 83 20.05 3.48 5.49
CA PHE A 83 21.49 3.61 5.29
C PHE A 83 22.20 2.32 5.71
N LEU A 84 23.13 1.85 4.87
CA LEU A 84 24.12 0.88 5.32
C LEU A 84 25.00 1.58 6.34
N ALA A 85 25.13 1.00 7.52
CA ALA A 85 25.98 1.52 8.59
C ALA A 85 26.93 0.42 9.12
N ARG A 86 27.94 0.84 9.84
CA ARG A 86 28.86 -0.04 10.56
C ARG A 86 28.73 0.16 12.06
N ASP A 87 28.61 -0.91 12.81
CA ASP A 87 28.59 -0.91 14.27
C ASP A 87 30.05 -0.97 14.79
N ARG A 88 30.60 0.17 15.20
CA ARG A 88 31.98 0.28 15.63
C ARG A 88 32.27 -0.38 16.99
N TYR A 89 31.25 -0.74 17.76
CA TYR A 89 31.38 -1.47 19.02
C TYR A 89 31.54 -2.98 18.84
N THR A 90 31.31 -3.49 17.63
CA THR A 90 31.61 -4.89 17.31
C THR A 90 33.06 -5.03 16.81
N PRO A 91 33.77 -6.12 17.17
CA PRO A 91 35.16 -6.30 16.75
C PRO A 91 35.37 -6.23 15.23
N ALA A 92 34.46 -6.80 14.47
CA ALA A 92 34.52 -6.85 13.01
C ALA A 92 33.83 -5.64 12.35
N MET A 93 33.39 -4.63 13.09
CA MET A 93 32.58 -3.52 12.58
C MET A 93 31.38 -4.01 11.74
N ARG A 94 30.55 -4.86 12.37
CA ARG A 94 29.43 -5.52 11.71
C ARG A 94 28.58 -4.51 10.95
N GLN A 95 28.18 -4.89 9.73
CA GLN A 95 27.22 -4.11 8.95
C GLN A 95 25.82 -4.19 9.59
N CYS A 96 25.12 -3.08 9.55
CA CYS A 96 23.74 -2.93 10.00
C CYS A 96 23.00 -1.93 9.10
N VAL A 97 21.69 -1.89 9.22
CA VAL A 97 20.86 -0.91 8.53
C VAL A 97 20.36 0.12 9.53
N ALA A 98 20.69 1.39 9.31
CA ALA A 98 20.11 2.51 10.05
C ALA A 98 18.96 3.11 9.22
N LYS A 99 17.73 2.90 9.68
CA LYS A 99 16.55 3.54 9.11
C LYS A 99 16.32 4.88 9.81
N LEU A 100 16.12 5.94 9.04
CA LEU A 100 15.74 7.27 9.50
C LEU A 100 14.29 7.54 9.19
N LEU A 101 13.49 7.90 10.18
CA LEU A 101 12.13 8.41 9.95
C LEU A 101 12.22 9.79 9.27
N GLN A 102 11.84 9.85 8.02
CA GLN A 102 11.88 11.05 7.18
C GLN A 102 10.66 11.07 6.25
N PRO A 103 9.53 11.61 6.70
CA PRO A 103 8.36 11.75 5.82
C PRO A 103 8.69 12.59 4.58
N SER A 104 8.33 12.12 3.40
CA SER A 104 8.60 12.79 2.12
C SER A 104 7.76 14.06 1.90
N VAL A 105 6.73 14.28 2.72
CA VAL A 105 5.83 15.45 2.66
C VAL A 105 5.88 16.20 3.98
N SER A 106 5.66 17.50 3.94
CA SER A 106 5.49 18.31 5.15
C SER A 106 4.23 17.84 5.90
N LEU A 107 4.47 17.10 6.99
CA LEU A 107 3.39 16.60 7.86
C LEU A 107 2.97 17.66 8.87
N THR A 108 1.70 17.68 9.20
CA THR A 108 1.21 18.40 10.38
C THR A 108 1.78 17.76 11.66
N PRO A 109 1.87 18.49 12.78
CA PRO A 109 2.35 17.94 14.05
C PRO A 109 1.61 16.65 14.48
N ALA A 110 0.29 16.58 14.22
CA ALA A 110 -0.51 15.38 14.50
C ALA A 110 -0.12 14.20 13.61
N GLN A 111 0.11 14.41 12.32
CA GLN A 111 0.57 13.38 11.38
C GLN A 111 1.98 12.91 11.69
N LEU A 112 2.87 13.84 12.07
CA LEU A 112 4.23 13.49 12.50
C LEU A 112 4.20 12.59 13.74
N LYS A 113 3.36 12.91 14.73
CA LYS A 113 3.20 12.07 15.93
C LYS A 113 2.70 10.67 15.59
N ILE A 114 1.78 10.54 14.62
CA ILE A 114 1.33 9.24 14.14
C ILE A 114 2.49 8.48 13.49
N ALA A 115 3.27 9.13 12.61
CA ALA A 115 4.43 8.51 11.96
C ALA A 115 5.47 8.04 12.99
N GLN A 116 5.77 8.86 14.00
CA GLN A 116 6.65 8.46 15.12
C GLN A 116 6.11 7.24 15.86
N THR A 117 4.83 7.23 16.21
CA THR A 117 4.21 6.09 16.92
C THR A 117 4.26 4.79 16.09
N LEU A 118 4.13 4.89 14.75
CA LEU A 118 4.27 3.73 13.87
C LEU A 118 5.73 3.24 13.81
N PHE A 119 6.67 4.16 13.77
CA PHE A 119 8.10 3.84 13.77
C PHE A 119 8.59 3.24 15.10
N GLU A 120 8.10 3.75 16.24
CA GLU A 120 8.29 3.15 17.57
C GLU A 120 7.72 1.73 17.64
N ARG A 121 6.54 1.51 17.03
CA ARG A 121 5.92 0.19 16.96
C ARG A 121 6.73 -0.79 16.11
N GLU A 122 7.27 -0.35 14.97
CA GLU A 122 8.19 -1.18 14.17
C GLU A 122 9.36 -1.66 15.00
N ALA A 123 9.97 -0.76 15.78
CA ALA A 123 11.06 -1.11 16.67
C ALA A 123 10.64 -2.15 17.72
N ALA A 124 9.48 -1.95 18.37
CA ALA A 124 8.98 -2.88 19.39
C ALA A 124 8.70 -4.28 18.81
N VAL A 125 8.14 -4.35 17.60
CA VAL A 125 7.87 -5.63 16.91
C VAL A 125 9.17 -6.33 16.52
N LEU A 126 10.16 -5.58 16.01
CA LEU A 126 11.47 -6.16 15.69
C LEU A 126 12.23 -6.62 16.93
N GLU A 127 12.07 -5.94 18.07
CA GLU A 127 12.65 -6.36 19.35
C GLU A 127 12.04 -7.69 19.81
N GLU A 128 10.72 -7.84 19.71
CA GLU A 128 9.98 -9.04 20.12
C GLU A 128 10.24 -10.21 19.15
N LEU A 129 10.04 -10.00 17.84
CA LEU A 129 10.04 -11.08 16.85
C LEU A 129 11.42 -11.38 16.26
N GLY A 130 12.27 -10.37 16.05
CA GLY A 130 13.56 -10.51 15.35
C GLY A 130 14.58 -11.32 16.12
N ASN A 131 14.51 -11.36 17.46
CA ASN A 131 15.40 -12.16 18.28
C ASN A 131 14.96 -13.64 18.37
N GLU A 132 13.72 -13.96 18.00
CA GLU A 132 13.15 -15.31 18.15
C GLU A 132 13.04 -16.04 16.81
N HIS A 133 13.03 -15.35 15.69
CA HIS A 133 12.88 -15.96 14.37
C HIS A 133 14.02 -15.57 13.41
N SER A 134 14.77 -16.56 12.94
CA SER A 134 16.00 -16.37 12.15
C SER A 134 15.79 -15.80 10.73
N GLN A 135 14.57 -15.59 10.29
CA GLN A 135 14.21 -14.98 8.99
C GLN A 135 13.58 -13.59 9.17
N ILE A 136 13.64 -13.02 10.39
CA ILE A 136 13.25 -11.65 10.71
C ILE A 136 14.50 -10.93 11.21
N PRO A 137 14.86 -9.74 10.68
CA PRO A 137 16.04 -9.02 11.15
C PRO A 137 15.92 -8.62 12.62
N SER A 138 16.99 -8.81 13.39
CA SER A 138 17.04 -8.40 14.79
C SER A 138 17.13 -6.89 14.93
N LEU A 139 16.42 -6.31 15.91
CA LEU A 139 16.63 -4.92 16.34
C LEU A 139 17.97 -4.79 17.07
N LEU A 140 18.76 -3.78 16.71
CA LEU A 140 20.06 -3.49 17.34
C LEU A 140 20.03 -2.23 18.21
N ALA A 141 19.22 -1.24 17.81
CA ALA A 141 19.02 0.00 18.58
C ALA A 141 17.82 0.79 18.06
N PHE A 142 17.23 1.58 18.95
CA PHE A 142 16.26 2.61 18.64
C PHE A 142 16.63 3.86 19.46
N PHE A 143 16.79 5.04 18.80
CA PHE A 143 17.21 6.26 19.47
C PHE A 143 16.85 7.51 18.68
N GLU A 144 16.87 8.65 19.39
CA GLU A 144 16.68 9.98 18.84
C GLU A 144 18.02 10.72 18.78
N VAL A 145 18.19 11.54 17.75
CA VAL A 145 19.30 12.49 17.62
C VAL A 145 18.72 13.89 17.46
N THR A 146 19.00 14.77 18.43
CA THR A 146 18.62 16.20 18.38
C THR A 146 19.83 17.02 17.95
N VAL A 147 19.65 17.86 16.93
CA VAL A 147 20.70 18.73 16.38
C VAL A 147 20.17 20.13 16.11
N SER A 148 21.06 21.11 16.06
CA SER A 148 20.68 22.45 15.63
C SER A 148 20.11 22.42 14.22
N SER A 149 18.95 23.07 14.03
CA SER A 149 18.33 23.22 12.72
C SER A 149 19.17 24.14 11.83
N LEU A 150 19.01 24.00 10.52
CA LEU A 150 19.51 24.99 9.56
C LEU A 150 18.78 26.34 9.68
N GLN A 151 17.63 26.38 10.38
CA GLN A 151 16.93 27.61 10.75
C GLN A 151 17.42 28.07 12.14
N PRO A 152 17.89 29.31 12.27
CA PRO A 152 18.40 29.83 13.53
C PRO A 152 17.41 29.69 14.71
N GLY A 153 17.91 29.24 15.86
CA GLY A 153 17.13 29.13 17.10
C GLY A 153 16.17 27.94 17.18
N LYS A 154 16.24 27.00 16.25
CA LYS A 154 15.44 25.76 16.26
C LYS A 154 16.33 24.54 16.37
N ASN A 155 15.74 23.45 16.83
CA ASN A 155 16.35 22.11 16.83
C ASN A 155 15.53 21.19 15.93
N ASP A 156 16.23 20.31 15.19
CA ASP A 156 15.66 19.22 14.44
C ASP A 156 15.82 17.92 15.23
N GLN A 157 14.79 17.08 15.23
CA GLN A 157 14.79 15.76 15.86
C GLN A 157 14.74 14.69 14.79
N PHE A 158 15.64 13.72 14.86
CA PHE A 158 15.75 12.61 13.94
C PHE A 158 15.65 11.29 14.70
N PHE A 159 14.71 10.45 14.30
CA PHE A 159 14.48 9.14 14.91
C PHE A 159 15.12 8.06 14.07
N TYR A 160 15.90 7.20 14.72
CA TYR A 160 16.62 6.11 14.08
C TYR A 160 16.23 4.76 14.67
N LEU A 161 16.02 3.81 13.76
CA LEU A 161 15.92 2.39 14.06
C LEU A 161 17.12 1.71 13.41
N VAL A 162 17.91 0.95 14.18
CA VAL A 162 19.04 0.18 13.65
C VAL A 162 18.72 -1.30 13.76
N GLN A 163 18.79 -2.00 12.64
CA GLN A 163 18.52 -3.42 12.54
C GLN A 163 19.64 -4.19 11.84
N GLU A 164 19.59 -5.49 11.93
CA GLU A 164 20.50 -6.40 11.22
C GLU A 164 20.50 -6.11 9.72
N PHE A 165 21.71 -6.12 9.12
CA PHE A 165 21.85 -6.05 7.66
C PHE A 165 21.81 -7.45 7.07
N ILE A 166 20.87 -7.66 6.17
CA ILE A 166 20.78 -8.89 5.38
C ILE A 166 21.56 -8.66 4.08
N ASP A 167 22.66 -9.37 3.90
CA ASP A 167 23.46 -9.29 2.67
C ASP A 167 22.79 -10.13 1.58
N GLY A 168 22.08 -9.48 0.70
CA GLY A 168 21.25 -10.13 -0.32
C GLY A 168 20.57 -9.13 -1.23
N GLU A 169 19.55 -9.63 -1.95
CA GLU A 169 18.74 -8.90 -2.90
C GLU A 169 17.25 -9.12 -2.58
N ASN A 170 16.39 -8.11 -2.68
CA ASN A 170 14.96 -8.31 -2.53
C ASN A 170 14.37 -8.97 -3.77
N LEU A 171 13.19 -9.59 -3.63
CA LEU A 171 12.58 -10.33 -4.73
C LEU A 171 12.06 -9.45 -5.87
N GLU A 172 11.85 -8.14 -5.64
CA GLU A 172 11.50 -7.18 -6.70
C GLU A 172 12.69 -6.93 -7.62
N ASP A 173 13.87 -6.68 -7.04
CA ASP A 173 15.12 -6.51 -7.79
C ASP A 173 15.52 -7.83 -8.47
N GLU A 174 15.39 -8.98 -7.77
CA GLU A 174 15.64 -10.31 -8.33
C GLU A 174 14.74 -10.57 -9.56
N LEU A 175 13.43 -10.21 -9.46
CA LEU A 175 12.47 -10.31 -10.55
C LEU A 175 12.85 -9.41 -11.74
N ALA A 176 13.28 -8.18 -11.47
CA ALA A 176 13.68 -7.23 -12.51
C ALA A 176 14.92 -7.71 -13.29
N VAL A 177 15.88 -8.32 -12.60
CA VAL A 177 17.15 -8.77 -13.21
C VAL A 177 17.02 -10.14 -13.86
N LYS A 178 16.39 -11.11 -13.17
CA LYS A 178 16.34 -12.52 -13.60
C LYS A 178 15.08 -12.87 -14.39
N GLY A 179 14.08 -11.98 -14.41
CA GLY A 179 12.78 -12.26 -15.01
C GLY A 179 11.89 -13.13 -14.12
N LYS A 180 10.78 -13.60 -14.70
CA LYS A 180 9.75 -14.39 -13.97
C LYS A 180 10.32 -15.62 -13.28
N PHE A 181 9.76 -15.90 -12.11
CA PHE A 181 10.09 -17.10 -11.34
C PHE A 181 9.38 -18.33 -11.92
N SER A 182 10.04 -19.47 -11.85
CA SER A 182 9.40 -20.77 -12.09
C SER A 182 8.41 -21.11 -10.98
N GLU A 183 7.50 -22.06 -11.24
CA GLU A 183 6.61 -22.59 -10.21
C GLU A 183 7.36 -23.09 -8.98
N ALA A 184 8.46 -23.83 -9.17
CA ALA A 184 9.26 -24.38 -8.07
C ALA A 184 9.86 -23.26 -7.18
N GLN A 185 10.40 -22.21 -7.79
CA GLN A 185 10.94 -21.05 -7.06
C GLN A 185 9.84 -20.28 -6.32
N THR A 186 8.66 -20.14 -6.93
CA THR A 186 7.53 -19.46 -6.29
C THR A 186 6.98 -20.27 -5.11
N VAL A 187 6.89 -21.60 -5.25
CA VAL A 187 6.49 -22.49 -4.15
C VAL A 187 7.50 -22.46 -3.01
N GLU A 188 8.81 -22.37 -3.32
CA GLU A 188 9.84 -22.16 -2.28
C GLU A 188 9.60 -20.86 -1.52
N VAL A 189 9.40 -19.74 -2.23
CA VAL A 189 9.09 -18.44 -1.61
C VAL A 189 7.83 -18.54 -0.76
N LEU A 190 6.76 -19.10 -1.31
CA LEU A 190 5.49 -19.27 -0.62
C LEU A 190 5.67 -20.03 0.70
N ARG A 191 6.32 -21.18 0.68
CA ARG A 191 6.54 -22.01 1.86
C ARG A 191 7.42 -21.34 2.92
N GLU A 192 8.52 -20.74 2.50
CA GLU A 192 9.41 -20.07 3.45
C GLU A 192 8.74 -18.87 4.14
N ILE A 193 7.97 -18.08 3.40
CA ILE A 193 7.26 -16.94 3.98
C ILE A 193 6.06 -17.39 4.81
N LEU A 194 5.38 -18.49 4.45
CA LEU A 194 4.33 -19.08 5.31
C LEU A 194 4.86 -19.46 6.69
N LYS A 195 6.10 -19.99 6.81
CA LYS A 195 6.72 -20.28 8.12
C LYS A 195 6.91 -19.00 8.96
N VAL A 196 7.37 -17.93 8.32
CA VAL A 196 7.53 -16.63 8.99
C VAL A 196 6.18 -16.08 9.42
N LEU A 197 5.16 -16.13 8.56
CA LEU A 197 3.82 -15.64 8.87
C LEU A 197 3.13 -16.47 9.97
N ASP A 198 3.31 -17.79 9.98
CA ASP A 198 2.78 -18.63 11.07
C ASP A 198 3.33 -18.19 12.42
N PHE A 199 4.64 -17.93 12.49
CA PHE A 199 5.27 -17.39 13.70
C PHE A 199 4.72 -16.00 14.06
N VAL A 200 4.66 -15.06 13.11
CA VAL A 200 4.16 -13.69 13.34
C VAL A 200 2.71 -13.71 13.84
N HIS A 201 1.87 -14.51 13.18
CA HIS A 201 0.44 -14.65 13.52
C HIS A 201 0.23 -15.31 14.89
N SER A 202 1.06 -16.30 15.26
CA SER A 202 1.01 -16.96 16.58
C SER A 202 1.31 -15.97 17.73
N ARG A 203 2.02 -14.87 17.45
CA ARG A 203 2.29 -13.76 18.38
C ARG A 203 1.20 -12.68 18.34
N GLY A 204 0.07 -12.93 17.67
CA GLY A 204 -1.04 -11.98 17.55
C GLY A 204 -0.69 -10.74 16.70
N SER A 205 0.30 -10.83 15.83
CA SER A 205 0.71 -9.74 14.95
C SER A 205 0.32 -10.02 13.49
N ILE A 206 -0.01 -8.98 12.73
CA ILE A 206 -0.32 -9.03 11.29
C ILE A 206 0.64 -8.07 10.59
N HIS A 207 1.35 -8.55 9.57
CA HIS A 207 2.42 -7.79 8.89
C HIS A 207 1.89 -6.62 8.06
N ARG A 208 0.86 -6.86 7.21
CA ARG A 208 0.10 -5.88 6.41
C ARG A 208 0.83 -5.25 5.22
N ASP A 209 2.07 -5.61 4.97
CA ASP A 209 2.84 -5.10 3.81
C ASP A 209 3.69 -6.19 3.15
N ILE A 210 3.09 -7.36 2.90
CA ILE A 210 3.76 -8.44 2.17
C ILE A 210 3.80 -8.10 0.68
N LYS A 211 5.03 -8.02 0.13
CA LYS A 211 5.29 -7.74 -1.29
C LYS A 211 6.73 -8.15 -1.65
N PRO A 212 7.08 -8.29 -2.94
CA PRO A 212 8.44 -8.69 -3.35
C PRO A 212 9.55 -7.80 -2.79
N ALA A 213 9.35 -6.48 -2.70
CA ALA A 213 10.33 -5.53 -2.16
C ALA A 213 10.64 -5.77 -0.66
N ASN A 214 9.71 -6.36 0.11
CA ASN A 214 9.87 -6.64 1.54
C ASN A 214 10.31 -8.08 1.83
N ILE A 215 10.57 -8.90 0.82
CA ILE A 215 11.13 -10.24 0.95
C ILE A 215 12.53 -10.24 0.36
N MET A 216 13.54 -10.52 1.17
CA MET A 216 14.93 -10.49 0.76
C MET A 216 15.52 -11.92 0.73
N ARG A 217 16.19 -12.26 -0.38
CA ARG A 217 17.01 -13.48 -0.48
C ARG A 217 18.42 -13.12 -0.09
N GLY A 218 18.88 -13.63 1.06
CA GLY A 218 20.25 -13.48 1.50
C GLY A 218 21.22 -14.29 0.60
N LYS A 219 22.48 -13.92 0.60
CA LYS A 219 23.54 -14.67 -0.12
C LYS A 219 23.68 -16.13 0.33
N ASN A 220 23.19 -16.46 1.53
CA ASN A 220 23.09 -17.83 2.04
C ASN A 220 21.88 -18.61 1.48
N GLY A 221 21.12 -18.02 0.55
CA GLY A 221 19.90 -18.59 -0.04
C GLY A 221 18.65 -18.51 0.81
N ARG A 222 18.75 -18.10 2.10
CA ARG A 222 17.60 -17.99 3.01
C ARG A 222 16.77 -16.76 2.67
N LEU A 223 15.45 -16.87 2.78
CA LEU A 223 14.53 -15.74 2.65
C LEU A 223 14.31 -15.06 4.00
N TYR A 224 14.20 -13.75 3.97
CA TYR A 224 13.94 -12.90 5.12
C TYR A 224 12.73 -12.02 4.83
N LEU A 225 11.88 -11.81 5.83
CA LEU A 225 10.77 -10.87 5.76
C LEU A 225 11.19 -9.57 6.45
N LEU A 226 11.08 -8.46 5.72
CA LEU A 226 11.53 -7.14 6.15
C LEU A 226 10.32 -6.21 6.35
N ASP A 227 10.55 -5.09 7.00
CA ASP A 227 9.67 -3.91 7.10
C ASP A 227 8.36 -4.15 7.85
N PHE A 228 8.47 -4.20 9.17
CA PHE A 228 7.35 -4.38 10.09
C PHE A 228 6.61 -3.06 10.46
N GLY A 229 6.86 -1.95 9.74
CA GLY A 229 6.28 -0.63 10.03
C GLY A 229 4.75 -0.56 9.93
N ALA A 230 4.13 -1.49 9.21
CA ALA A 230 2.68 -1.57 9.07
C ALA A 230 2.00 -2.52 10.07
N VAL A 231 2.76 -3.22 10.91
CA VAL A 231 2.25 -4.25 11.82
C VAL A 231 1.18 -3.73 12.78
N LYS A 232 0.09 -4.47 12.90
CA LYS A 232 -0.96 -4.26 13.90
C LYS A 232 -0.95 -5.43 14.88
N GLN A 233 -0.67 -5.15 16.14
CA GLN A 233 -0.94 -6.13 17.19
C GLN A 233 -2.45 -6.26 17.38
N VAL A 234 -2.94 -7.48 17.35
CA VAL A 234 -4.33 -7.82 17.69
C VAL A 234 -4.44 -7.83 19.22
N THR A 235 -4.22 -6.67 19.85
CA THR A 235 -4.55 -6.55 21.26
C THR A 235 -6.06 -6.46 21.37
N GLN A 236 -6.64 -7.31 22.20
CA GLN A 236 -8.03 -7.26 22.65
C GLN A 236 -8.27 -5.94 23.41
N SER A 237 -8.39 -4.84 22.72
CA SER A 237 -8.93 -3.60 23.25
C SER A 237 -10.31 -3.38 22.64
N VAL A 238 -11.29 -3.95 23.29
CA VAL A 238 -12.68 -3.52 23.21
C VAL A 238 -12.70 -2.00 23.43
N GLY A 239 -12.99 -1.21 22.39
CA GLY A 239 -13.44 0.16 22.58
C GLY A 239 -12.68 1.31 21.97
N SER A 240 -11.93 1.15 20.87
CA SER A 240 -11.63 2.32 20.04
C SER A 240 -11.41 1.94 18.58
N ALA A 241 -12.47 2.10 17.79
CA ALA A 241 -12.38 2.13 16.32
C ALA A 241 -11.59 3.38 15.90
N LYS A 242 -10.27 3.38 16.09
CA LYS A 242 -9.39 4.35 15.42
C LYS A 242 -9.13 3.83 14.03
N ALA A 243 -9.56 4.62 13.04
CA ALA A 243 -9.32 4.40 11.63
C ALA A 243 -7.89 3.90 11.38
N SER A 244 -7.78 2.79 10.68
CA SER A 244 -6.53 2.26 10.14
C SER A 244 -5.90 3.39 9.33
N THR A 245 -4.69 3.82 9.70
CA THR A 245 -3.88 4.72 8.88
C THR A 245 -3.69 4.07 7.52
N GLY A 246 -4.09 4.74 6.43
CA GLY A 246 -4.08 4.20 5.06
C GLY A 246 -2.66 4.01 4.48
N ILE A 247 -1.79 3.33 5.23
CA ILE A 247 -0.44 2.95 4.79
C ILE A 247 -0.54 1.52 4.27
N TYR A 248 -0.57 1.38 2.95
CA TYR A 248 -0.55 0.08 2.28
C TYR A 248 0.07 0.22 0.89
N SER A 249 0.68 -0.85 0.41
CA SER A 249 1.25 -0.91 -0.93
C SER A 249 0.16 -1.15 -1.97
N LEU A 250 0.05 -0.22 -2.93
CA LEU A 250 -0.98 -0.25 -3.96
C LEU A 250 -0.92 -1.58 -4.74
N GLY A 251 -2.06 -2.24 -4.84
CA GLY A 251 -2.23 -3.50 -5.56
C GLY A 251 -1.97 -4.76 -4.75
N TYR A 252 -1.19 -4.73 -3.65
CA TYR A 252 -0.95 -5.89 -2.80
C TYR A 252 -1.95 -6.01 -1.64
N ALA A 253 -2.45 -4.88 -1.15
CA ALA A 253 -3.37 -4.86 -0.03
C ALA A 253 -4.77 -5.35 -0.42
N PRO A 254 -5.41 -6.23 0.41
CA PRO A 254 -6.76 -6.68 0.18
C PRO A 254 -7.82 -5.62 0.49
N PRO A 255 -9.08 -5.83 0.04
CA PRO A 255 -10.17 -4.84 0.18
C PRO A 255 -10.43 -4.38 1.61
N GLU A 256 -10.39 -5.29 2.60
CA GLU A 256 -10.59 -4.96 4.02
C GLU A 256 -9.52 -4.00 4.53
N GLN A 257 -8.26 -4.19 4.13
CA GLN A 257 -7.16 -3.30 4.52
C GLN A 257 -7.28 -1.93 3.85
N MET A 258 -7.61 -1.88 2.56
CA MET A 258 -7.83 -0.64 1.82
C MET A 258 -9.00 0.18 2.39
N SER A 259 -10.05 -0.51 2.87
CA SER A 259 -11.22 0.12 3.48
C SER A 259 -11.02 0.52 4.95
N GLY A 260 -9.82 0.27 5.52
CA GLY A 260 -9.53 0.55 6.93
C GLY A 260 -10.29 -0.34 7.92
N GLN A 261 -10.79 -1.49 7.47
CA GLN A 261 -11.49 -2.47 8.30
C GLN A 261 -10.51 -3.28 9.16
N GLU A 262 -11.03 -4.23 9.90
CA GLU A 262 -10.24 -5.16 10.68
C GLU A 262 -9.39 -6.07 9.77
N VAL A 263 -8.15 -6.32 10.19
CA VAL A 263 -7.19 -7.17 9.47
C VAL A 263 -6.96 -8.47 10.23
N TYR A 264 -6.72 -9.54 9.49
CA TYR A 264 -6.65 -10.93 9.95
C TYR A 264 -5.39 -11.61 9.40
N PRO A 265 -4.99 -12.79 9.87
CA PRO A 265 -3.98 -13.60 9.19
C PRO A 265 -4.25 -13.77 7.68
N ALA A 266 -5.51 -13.93 7.30
CA ALA A 266 -5.96 -13.99 5.91
C ALA A 266 -5.64 -12.75 5.07
N THR A 267 -5.37 -11.60 5.69
CA THR A 267 -4.93 -10.35 5.03
C THR A 267 -3.51 -10.51 4.49
N ASP A 268 -2.59 -11.03 5.30
CA ASP A 268 -1.21 -11.30 4.88
C ASP A 268 -1.15 -12.43 3.85
N LEU A 269 -1.98 -13.47 4.01
CA LEU A 269 -2.07 -14.57 3.06
C LEU A 269 -2.54 -14.10 1.67
N TYR A 270 -3.48 -13.16 1.60
CA TYR A 270 -3.86 -12.54 0.34
C TYR A 270 -2.69 -11.79 -0.30
N ALA A 271 -1.99 -10.94 0.45
CA ALA A 271 -0.84 -10.18 -0.05
C ALA A 271 0.30 -11.11 -0.52
N LEU A 272 0.51 -12.24 0.17
CA LEU A 272 1.44 -13.29 -0.25
C LEU A 272 0.97 -13.98 -1.55
N GLY A 273 -0.32 -14.22 -1.71
CA GLY A 273 -0.91 -14.71 -2.97
C GLY A 273 -0.64 -13.76 -4.13
N VAL A 274 -0.88 -12.45 -3.94
CA VAL A 274 -0.57 -11.41 -4.95
C VAL A 274 0.94 -11.39 -5.25
N THR A 275 1.79 -11.49 -4.23
CA THR A 275 3.25 -11.60 -4.40
C THR A 275 3.61 -12.79 -5.29
N CYS A 276 3.03 -13.97 -5.06
CA CYS A 276 3.29 -15.16 -5.86
C CYS A 276 2.88 -15.00 -7.33
N ILE A 277 1.69 -14.45 -7.61
CA ILE A 277 1.27 -14.24 -9.02
C ILE A 277 2.12 -13.15 -9.71
N THR A 278 2.61 -12.16 -8.97
CA THR A 278 3.57 -11.16 -9.47
C THR A 278 4.90 -11.83 -9.86
N LEU A 279 5.46 -12.67 -9.00
CA LEU A 279 6.71 -13.39 -9.27
C LEU A 279 6.57 -14.34 -10.47
N LEU A 280 5.46 -15.08 -10.55
CA LEU A 280 5.17 -16.02 -11.66
C LEU A 280 4.97 -15.30 -12.99
N SER A 281 4.29 -14.18 -13.01
CA SER A 281 3.94 -13.46 -14.24
C SER A 281 5.01 -12.46 -14.68
N GLY A 282 5.77 -11.90 -13.75
CA GLY A 282 6.65 -10.75 -13.98
C GLY A 282 5.88 -9.44 -14.21
N LEU A 283 4.57 -9.41 -13.92
CA LEU A 283 3.70 -8.26 -14.13
C LEU A 283 3.34 -7.61 -12.79
N GLN A 284 3.08 -6.32 -12.81
CA GLN A 284 2.61 -5.61 -11.62
C GLN A 284 1.16 -6.01 -11.27
N PRO A 285 0.75 -5.95 -10.00
CA PRO A 285 -0.60 -6.31 -9.59
C PRO A 285 -1.70 -5.55 -10.35
N THR A 286 -1.46 -4.29 -10.71
CA THR A 286 -2.38 -3.45 -11.50
C THR A 286 -2.61 -3.95 -12.93
N GLU A 287 -1.68 -4.75 -13.48
CA GLU A 287 -1.81 -5.36 -14.80
C GLU A 287 -2.50 -6.73 -14.75
N LEU A 288 -2.56 -7.32 -13.55
CA LEU A 288 -3.16 -8.63 -13.29
C LEU A 288 -4.59 -8.52 -12.76
N PHE A 289 -4.97 -7.39 -12.18
CA PHE A 289 -6.27 -7.18 -11.55
C PHE A 289 -7.22 -6.42 -12.48
N ASP A 290 -8.34 -7.05 -12.84
CA ASP A 290 -9.44 -6.41 -13.55
C ASP A 290 -10.37 -5.71 -12.55
N SER A 291 -10.20 -4.41 -12.38
CA SER A 291 -11.02 -3.60 -11.47
C SER A 291 -12.50 -3.51 -11.87
N TYR A 292 -12.82 -3.73 -13.15
CA TYR A 292 -14.20 -3.72 -13.63
C TYR A 292 -14.96 -4.99 -13.22
N ARG A 293 -14.28 -6.16 -13.29
CA ARG A 293 -14.84 -7.44 -12.88
C ARG A 293 -14.58 -7.78 -11.43
N ASN A 294 -13.65 -7.07 -10.78
CA ASN A 294 -13.12 -7.35 -9.44
C ASN A 294 -12.48 -8.75 -9.36
N GLU A 295 -11.70 -9.12 -10.39
CA GLU A 295 -11.12 -10.45 -10.57
C GLU A 295 -9.64 -10.39 -10.94
N TRP A 296 -8.91 -11.42 -10.54
CA TRP A 296 -7.51 -11.59 -10.91
C TRP A 296 -7.39 -12.36 -12.23
N ASN A 297 -6.85 -11.72 -13.29
CA ASN A 297 -6.63 -12.31 -14.62
C ASN A 297 -5.24 -12.92 -14.81
N TRP A 298 -4.73 -13.61 -13.81
CA TRP A 298 -3.38 -14.15 -13.83
C TRP A 298 -3.23 -15.48 -14.61
N HIS A 299 -4.26 -16.32 -14.66
CA HIS A 299 -4.25 -17.61 -15.36
C HIS A 299 -3.91 -17.52 -16.84
N SER A 300 -4.31 -16.43 -17.51
CA SER A 300 -3.97 -16.21 -18.93
C SER A 300 -2.50 -15.83 -19.14
N ARG A 301 -1.76 -15.52 -18.09
CA ARG A 301 -0.37 -15.03 -18.12
C ARG A 301 0.66 -16.07 -17.71
N VAL A 302 0.24 -17.10 -16.95
CA VAL A 302 1.14 -18.13 -16.40
C VAL A 302 0.49 -19.50 -16.44
N GLN A 303 1.33 -20.52 -16.66
CA GLN A 303 0.94 -21.92 -16.55
C GLN A 303 1.61 -22.51 -15.31
N VAL A 304 0.78 -23.02 -14.41
CA VAL A 304 1.21 -23.68 -13.17
C VAL A 304 0.39 -24.96 -12.95
N SER A 305 0.81 -25.79 -12.03
CA SER A 305 0.05 -26.98 -11.64
C SER A 305 -1.34 -26.57 -11.12
N SER A 306 -2.34 -27.43 -11.38
CA SER A 306 -3.72 -27.19 -10.92
C SER A 306 -3.80 -27.02 -9.41
N ARG A 307 -2.88 -27.62 -8.66
CA ARG A 307 -2.79 -27.49 -7.20
C ARG A 307 -2.39 -26.08 -6.80
N LEU A 308 -1.28 -25.57 -7.33
CA LEU A 308 -0.81 -24.22 -7.03
C LEU A 308 -1.88 -23.19 -7.44
N ALA A 309 -2.48 -23.39 -8.62
CA ALA A 309 -3.57 -22.53 -9.10
C ALA A 309 -4.73 -22.45 -8.08
N GLN A 310 -5.24 -23.59 -7.61
CA GLN A 310 -6.34 -23.62 -6.62
C GLN A 310 -5.97 -22.95 -5.30
N VAL A 311 -4.72 -23.14 -4.85
CA VAL A 311 -4.25 -22.49 -3.61
C VAL A 311 -4.19 -20.98 -3.78
N LEU A 312 -3.58 -20.48 -4.86
CA LEU A 312 -3.48 -19.04 -5.13
C LEU A 312 -4.85 -18.41 -5.33
N ASP A 313 -5.76 -19.06 -6.09
CA ASP A 313 -7.12 -18.55 -6.27
C ASP A 313 -7.87 -18.40 -4.95
N ARG A 314 -7.73 -19.37 -4.04
CA ARG A 314 -8.36 -19.27 -2.71
C ARG A 314 -7.73 -18.18 -1.84
N MET A 315 -6.40 -17.98 -1.93
CA MET A 315 -5.73 -16.86 -1.23
C MET A 315 -6.21 -15.50 -1.73
N LEU A 316 -6.55 -15.39 -3.02
CA LEU A 316 -6.92 -14.15 -3.71
C LEU A 316 -8.41 -13.81 -3.64
N LEU A 317 -9.24 -14.60 -2.95
CA LEU A 317 -10.67 -14.30 -2.79
C LEU A 317 -10.88 -12.95 -2.09
N SER A 318 -11.89 -12.19 -2.52
CA SER A 318 -12.16 -10.85 -2.00
C SER A 318 -12.59 -10.86 -0.52
N ALA A 319 -13.40 -11.86 -0.11
CA ALA A 319 -13.89 -12.00 1.26
C ALA A 319 -12.87 -12.72 2.14
N PRO A 320 -12.38 -12.14 3.25
CA PRO A 320 -11.40 -12.77 4.14
C PRO A 320 -11.84 -14.14 4.68
N SER A 321 -13.14 -14.31 4.99
CA SER A 321 -13.69 -15.56 5.52
C SER A 321 -13.67 -16.73 4.54
N GLN A 322 -13.53 -16.49 3.25
CA GLN A 322 -13.44 -17.52 2.21
C GLN A 322 -12.00 -17.95 1.93
N ARG A 323 -11.03 -17.16 2.36
CA ARG A 323 -9.60 -17.47 2.24
C ARG A 323 -9.19 -18.55 3.22
N PHE A 324 -7.94 -18.93 3.17
CA PHE A 324 -7.29 -19.67 4.26
C PHE A 324 -7.21 -18.79 5.51
N GLN A 325 -7.44 -19.40 6.68
CA GLN A 325 -7.46 -18.66 7.95
C GLN A 325 -6.10 -18.71 8.67
N SER A 326 -5.20 -19.60 8.25
CA SER A 326 -3.85 -19.72 8.79
C SER A 326 -2.83 -20.12 7.72
N ALA A 327 -1.55 -19.86 7.99
CA ALA A 327 -0.44 -20.30 7.15
C ALA A 327 -0.40 -21.84 7.06
N ALA A 328 -0.71 -22.53 8.16
CA ALA A 328 -0.77 -23.99 8.21
C ALA A 328 -1.82 -24.59 7.27
N GLU A 329 -2.98 -23.94 7.11
CA GLU A 329 -4.00 -24.38 6.13
C GLU A 329 -3.49 -24.28 4.69
N VAL A 330 -2.74 -23.22 4.34
CA VAL A 330 -2.15 -23.06 3.00
C VAL A 330 -1.12 -24.17 2.76
N GLU A 331 -0.23 -24.42 3.72
CA GLU A 331 0.79 -25.47 3.62
C GLU A 331 0.16 -26.87 3.46
N ALA A 332 -0.88 -27.16 4.24
CA ALA A 332 -1.65 -28.42 4.13
C ALA A 332 -2.27 -28.56 2.71
N ALA A 333 -2.83 -27.49 2.15
CA ALA A 333 -3.39 -27.50 0.80
C ALA A 333 -2.31 -27.72 -0.29
N LEU A 334 -1.10 -27.19 -0.09
CA LEU A 334 0.04 -27.42 -0.98
C LEU A 334 0.55 -28.88 -0.93
N MET A 335 0.40 -29.57 0.21
CA MET A 335 0.84 -30.96 0.40
C MET A 335 -0.22 -31.98 -0.01
N SER A 336 -1.51 -31.66 0.10
CA SER A 336 -2.62 -32.57 -0.18
C SER A 336 -2.59 -32.99 -1.66
N GLY A 337 -2.68 -34.31 -1.94
CA GLY A 337 -2.85 -34.82 -3.30
C GLY A 337 -4.15 -34.29 -3.95
N PRO A 338 -4.40 -34.50 -5.27
CA PRO A 338 -5.60 -34.06 -5.93
C PRO A 338 -6.83 -34.61 -5.18
N GLN A 339 -7.45 -33.74 -4.38
CA GLN A 339 -8.76 -34.06 -3.80
C GLN A 339 -9.73 -34.09 -4.98
N LYS A 340 -10.20 -35.30 -5.33
CA LYS A 340 -11.51 -35.43 -5.99
C LYS A 340 -12.47 -34.63 -5.14
N HIS A 341 -13.18 -33.69 -5.73
CA HIS A 341 -14.32 -33.02 -5.09
C HIS A 341 -15.23 -34.10 -4.52
N SER A 342 -15.10 -34.37 -3.24
CA SER A 342 -16.16 -35.03 -2.47
C SER A 342 -17.23 -33.95 -2.36
N GLN A 343 -18.29 -34.10 -3.13
CA GLN A 343 -19.54 -33.41 -2.84
C GLN A 343 -19.83 -33.60 -1.34
N PRO A 344 -20.30 -32.56 -0.64
CA PRO A 344 -20.71 -32.73 0.75
C PRO A 344 -21.66 -33.94 0.82
N PRO A 345 -21.52 -34.82 1.81
CA PRO A 345 -22.37 -35.99 1.91
C PRO A 345 -23.80 -35.48 1.94
N THR A 346 -24.58 -35.87 0.94
CA THR A 346 -26.03 -35.74 0.98
C THR A 346 -26.46 -36.53 2.20
N VAL A 347 -26.86 -35.85 3.26
CA VAL A 347 -27.44 -36.48 4.42
C VAL A 347 -28.72 -37.14 3.92
N VAL A 348 -28.63 -38.44 3.64
CA VAL A 348 -29.82 -39.27 3.43
C VAL A 348 -30.45 -39.39 4.80
N VAL A 349 -31.38 -38.52 5.08
CA VAL A 349 -32.30 -38.67 6.21
C VAL A 349 -33.08 -39.93 5.94
N ALA A 350 -32.79 -41.02 6.67
CA ALA A 350 -33.59 -42.24 6.64
C ALA A 350 -35.05 -41.88 7.06
N PRO A 351 -36.04 -42.28 6.30
CA PRO A 351 -37.42 -42.02 6.71
C PRO A 351 -37.75 -42.75 8.04
N PRO A 352 -38.51 -42.11 8.94
CA PRO A 352 -38.91 -42.73 10.20
C PRO A 352 -39.74 -43.99 9.94
N PRO A 353 -39.74 -45.01 10.84
CA PRO A 353 -40.45 -46.26 10.67
C PRO A 353 -41.97 -46.01 10.57
N ILE A 354 -42.59 -46.59 9.56
CA ILE A 354 -44.02 -46.48 9.27
C ILE A 354 -44.78 -47.33 10.30
N LEU A 355 -45.52 -46.70 11.19
CA LEU A 355 -46.57 -47.32 11.98
C LEU A 355 -47.76 -47.64 11.07
N ILE A 356 -48.01 -48.92 10.87
CA ILE A 356 -49.16 -49.43 10.09
C ILE A 356 -50.44 -49.15 10.87
N GLN A 357 -51.28 -48.24 10.42
CA GLN A 357 -52.66 -48.12 10.85
C GLN A 357 -53.58 -48.71 9.76
N PRO A 358 -54.76 -49.31 10.17
CA PRO A 358 -55.59 -50.05 9.26
C PRO A 358 -56.32 -49.18 8.26
N THR A 359 -56.41 -49.70 7.04
CA THR A 359 -56.98 -49.12 5.84
C THR A 359 -58.46 -48.74 5.97
N GLN A 360 -58.79 -47.50 5.65
CA GLN A 360 -60.14 -47.10 5.19
C GLN A 360 -60.14 -46.99 3.65
N PRO A 361 -61.30 -47.29 3.00
CA PRO A 361 -61.37 -47.25 1.53
C PRO A 361 -61.37 -45.85 0.98
N PRO A 362 -60.88 -45.65 -0.26
CA PRO A 362 -60.60 -44.32 -0.85
C PRO A 362 -61.90 -43.61 -1.23
N PRO A 363 -61.99 -42.28 -1.01
CA PRO A 363 -63.04 -41.45 -1.62
C PRO A 363 -62.71 -41.15 -3.06
N VAL A 364 -63.77 -41.08 -3.86
CA VAL A 364 -63.82 -40.80 -5.32
C VAL A 364 -63.17 -39.44 -5.62
N PRO A 365 -62.35 -39.29 -6.67
CA PRO A 365 -61.69 -38.02 -7.01
C PRO A 365 -62.67 -37.04 -7.67
N THR A 366 -62.78 -35.85 -7.09
CA THR A 366 -63.38 -34.69 -7.69
C THR A 366 -62.37 -34.05 -8.66
N PRO A 367 -62.73 -33.58 -9.86
CA PRO A 367 -61.81 -32.97 -10.80
C PRO A 367 -61.30 -31.60 -10.28
N GLN A 368 -60.02 -31.49 -10.09
CA GLN A 368 -59.38 -30.21 -9.83
C GLN A 368 -59.20 -29.42 -11.15
N PRO A 369 -59.41 -28.08 -11.14
CA PRO A 369 -59.09 -27.25 -12.27
C PRO A 369 -57.57 -27.21 -12.57
N PRO A 370 -57.12 -26.97 -13.81
CA PRO A 370 -55.72 -27.05 -14.17
C PRO A 370 -54.88 -25.99 -13.43
N VAL A 371 -53.88 -26.48 -12.72
CA VAL A 371 -52.84 -25.64 -12.08
C VAL A 371 -52.04 -24.99 -13.20
N ARG A 372 -52.18 -23.67 -13.36
CA ARG A 372 -51.25 -22.86 -14.17
C ARG A 372 -49.89 -22.85 -13.49
N LEU A 373 -48.91 -23.50 -14.08
CA LEU A 373 -47.51 -23.27 -13.78
C LEU A 373 -47.20 -21.79 -13.97
N PRO A 374 -46.50 -21.13 -12.99
CA PRO A 374 -46.02 -19.78 -13.22
C PRO A 374 -45.03 -19.82 -14.39
N ALA A 375 -45.28 -19.02 -15.42
CA ALA A 375 -44.32 -18.78 -16.48
C ALA A 375 -43.04 -18.16 -15.88
N THR A 376 -41.92 -18.84 -16.05
CA THR A 376 -40.61 -18.29 -15.80
C THR A 376 -40.46 -17.01 -16.63
N PRO A 377 -40.24 -15.84 -16.02
CA PRO A 377 -39.94 -14.66 -16.81
C PRO A 377 -38.62 -14.87 -17.54
N PRO A 378 -38.49 -14.43 -18.80
CA PRO A 378 -37.24 -14.48 -19.52
C PRO A 378 -36.19 -13.70 -18.70
N GLY A 379 -35.02 -14.31 -18.50
CA GLY A 379 -33.93 -13.75 -17.73
C GLY A 379 -33.56 -12.35 -18.19
N GLY A 380 -34.14 -11.36 -17.53
CA GLY A 380 -33.69 -10.00 -17.59
C GLY A 380 -32.30 -9.96 -16.90
N LEU A 381 -31.28 -9.59 -17.67
CA LEU A 381 -29.99 -9.23 -17.16
C LEU A 381 -30.19 -8.19 -16.04
N GLN A 382 -30.05 -8.59 -14.79
CA GLN A 382 -29.98 -7.64 -13.69
C GLN A 382 -28.75 -6.76 -13.96
N PRO A 383 -28.90 -5.43 -14.00
CA PRO A 383 -27.75 -4.57 -14.12
C PRO A 383 -26.86 -4.81 -12.89
N PRO A 384 -25.51 -4.83 -13.04
CA PRO A 384 -24.60 -5.07 -11.94
C PRO A 384 -24.89 -4.07 -10.83
N GLN A 385 -25.08 -4.55 -9.59
CA GLN A 385 -25.20 -3.71 -8.40
C GLN A 385 -23.88 -2.96 -8.24
N ARG A 386 -23.87 -1.69 -8.67
CA ARG A 386 -22.74 -0.78 -8.49
C ARG A 386 -22.57 -0.54 -7.00
N GLY A 387 -21.37 -0.79 -6.47
CA GLY A 387 -21.03 -0.52 -5.09
C GLY A 387 -21.40 0.93 -4.69
N ALA A 388 -21.88 1.13 -3.47
CA ALA A 388 -22.23 2.45 -2.95
C ALA A 388 -21.02 3.40 -3.02
N PHE A 389 -21.26 4.66 -3.36
CA PHE A 389 -20.21 5.69 -3.39
C PHE A 389 -19.58 5.86 -2.01
N SER A 390 -18.25 5.91 -1.97
CA SER A 390 -17.49 6.31 -0.77
C SER A 390 -17.86 7.73 -0.35
N ILE A 391 -17.77 8.03 0.96
CA ILE A 391 -17.98 9.39 1.47
C ILE A 391 -17.03 10.37 0.79
N TRP A 392 -15.78 9.96 0.58
CA TRP A 392 -14.76 10.78 -0.06
C TRP A 392 -15.02 11.01 -1.55
N GLU A 393 -15.54 10.02 -2.28
CA GLU A 393 -15.97 10.19 -3.67
C GLU A 393 -17.12 11.20 -3.77
N VAL A 394 -18.08 11.15 -2.86
CA VAL A 394 -19.22 12.09 -2.85
C VAL A 394 -18.76 13.51 -2.49
N LEU A 395 -17.89 13.66 -1.48
CA LEU A 395 -17.41 14.98 -1.06
C LEU A 395 -16.42 15.58 -2.06
N SER A 396 -15.52 14.78 -2.64
CA SER A 396 -14.59 15.26 -3.69
C SER A 396 -15.33 15.64 -4.96
N GLY A 397 -16.34 14.85 -5.36
CA GLY A 397 -17.23 15.19 -6.47
C GLY A 397 -18.02 16.46 -6.24
N ALA A 398 -18.56 16.65 -5.02
CA ALA A 398 -19.27 17.88 -4.64
C ALA A 398 -18.33 19.10 -4.64
N ALA A 399 -17.12 18.95 -4.08
CA ALA A 399 -16.11 20.00 -4.09
C ALA A 399 -15.73 20.45 -5.50
N PHE A 400 -15.44 19.47 -6.37
CA PHE A 400 -15.14 19.72 -7.77
C PHE A 400 -16.31 20.40 -8.49
N THR A 401 -17.52 19.87 -8.37
CA THR A 401 -18.70 20.42 -9.03
C THR A 401 -18.99 21.86 -8.58
N GLY A 402 -18.82 22.13 -7.28
CA GLY A 402 -18.99 23.48 -6.73
C GLY A 402 -17.90 24.44 -7.18
N PHE A 403 -16.65 24.00 -7.23
CA PHE A 403 -15.52 24.80 -7.73
C PHE A 403 -15.71 25.13 -9.21
N GLU A 404 -15.99 24.14 -10.05
CA GLU A 404 -16.21 24.29 -11.47
C GLU A 404 -17.45 25.12 -11.77
N GLY A 405 -18.53 24.93 -10.98
CA GLY A 405 -19.73 25.77 -11.06
C GLY A 405 -19.45 27.25 -10.77
N GLY A 406 -18.56 27.55 -9.81
CA GLY A 406 -18.10 28.92 -9.51
C GLY A 406 -17.30 29.52 -10.67
N LEU A 407 -16.39 28.77 -11.27
CA LEU A 407 -15.61 29.19 -12.44
C LEU A 407 -16.52 29.49 -13.65
N LEU A 408 -17.46 28.58 -13.94
CA LEU A 408 -18.42 28.73 -15.02
C LEU A 408 -19.37 29.88 -14.80
N ALA A 409 -19.80 30.14 -13.55
CA ALA A 409 -20.64 31.28 -13.22
C ALA A 409 -19.94 32.60 -13.57
N ILE A 410 -18.64 32.75 -13.25
CA ILE A 410 -17.86 33.91 -13.65
C ILE A 410 -17.78 34.04 -15.17
N ALA A 411 -17.45 32.94 -15.85
CA ALA A 411 -17.35 32.94 -17.31
C ALA A 411 -18.68 33.36 -17.98
N LEU A 412 -19.79 32.75 -17.57
CA LEU A 412 -21.12 33.01 -18.16
C LEU A 412 -21.64 34.42 -17.84
N THR A 413 -21.38 34.93 -16.62
CA THR A 413 -21.79 36.30 -16.26
C THR A 413 -20.91 37.36 -16.89
N SER A 414 -19.72 37.01 -17.37
CA SER A 414 -18.84 37.88 -18.14
C SER A 414 -19.25 38.01 -19.61
N LEU A 415 -20.11 37.11 -20.10
CA LEU A 415 -20.61 37.14 -21.48
C LEU A 415 -21.88 38.02 -21.60
N PRO A 416 -22.14 38.65 -22.76
CA PRO A 416 -23.33 39.47 -23.00
C PRO A 416 -24.60 38.57 -23.20
N LEU A 417 -24.91 37.72 -22.22
CA LEU A 417 -26.06 36.84 -22.21
C LEU A 417 -27.18 37.40 -21.33
N SER A 418 -28.45 37.12 -21.70
CA SER A 418 -29.54 37.44 -20.75
C SER A 418 -29.42 36.57 -19.49
N PRO A 419 -29.75 37.07 -18.30
CA PRO A 419 -29.59 36.35 -17.04
C PRO A 419 -30.24 34.94 -17.05
N GLY A 420 -31.40 34.81 -17.68
CA GLY A 420 -32.11 33.53 -17.78
C GLY A 420 -31.36 32.48 -18.62
N VAL A 421 -30.73 32.91 -19.72
CA VAL A 421 -29.90 32.01 -20.57
C VAL A 421 -28.65 31.61 -19.85
N GLY A 422 -27.96 32.53 -19.15
CA GLY A 422 -26.77 32.24 -18.36
C GLY A 422 -27.02 31.22 -17.25
N ILE A 423 -28.11 31.38 -16.49
CA ILE A 423 -28.51 30.46 -15.42
C ILE A 423 -28.90 29.09 -16.00
N GLY A 424 -29.64 29.07 -17.13
CA GLY A 424 -30.03 27.82 -17.78
C GLY A 424 -28.80 27.01 -18.27
N LEU A 425 -27.81 27.66 -18.90
CA LEU A 425 -26.58 27.04 -19.36
C LEU A 425 -25.75 26.53 -18.16
N LEU A 426 -25.60 27.33 -17.10
CA LEU A 426 -24.91 26.92 -15.89
C LEU A 426 -25.54 25.65 -15.29
N GLY A 427 -26.88 25.63 -15.15
CA GLY A 427 -27.63 24.47 -14.64
C GLY A 427 -27.45 23.23 -15.49
N MET A 428 -27.44 23.38 -16.82
CA MET A 428 -27.25 22.26 -17.75
C MET A 428 -25.84 21.66 -17.63
N ILE A 429 -24.79 22.50 -17.59
CA ILE A 429 -23.40 22.06 -17.50
C ILE A 429 -23.14 21.42 -16.14
N VAL A 430 -23.54 22.07 -15.03
CA VAL A 430 -23.38 21.52 -13.68
C VAL A 430 -24.18 20.23 -13.50
N GLY A 431 -25.39 20.16 -14.02
CA GLY A 431 -26.22 18.95 -14.03
C GLY A 431 -25.57 17.82 -14.83
N GLY A 432 -24.96 18.13 -15.97
CA GLY A 432 -24.18 17.19 -16.77
C GLY A 432 -22.96 16.64 -16.04
N LEU A 433 -22.23 17.50 -15.31
CA LEU A 433 -21.10 17.08 -14.48
C LEU A 433 -21.54 16.15 -13.35
N ILE A 434 -22.61 16.48 -12.64
CA ILE A 434 -23.19 15.64 -11.58
C ILE A 434 -23.63 14.28 -12.15
N TYR A 435 -24.31 14.29 -13.31
CA TYR A 435 -24.74 13.06 -13.96
C TYR A 435 -23.56 12.20 -14.43
N GLY A 436 -22.51 12.82 -14.99
CA GLY A 436 -21.28 12.14 -15.40
C GLY A 436 -20.56 11.48 -14.21
N GLN A 437 -20.47 12.17 -13.07
CA GLN A 437 -19.93 11.61 -11.84
C GLN A 437 -20.81 10.48 -11.27
N TYR A 438 -22.13 10.65 -11.27
CA TYR A 438 -23.07 9.61 -10.85
C TYR A 438 -22.97 8.34 -11.70
N ARG A 439 -22.76 8.50 -13.01
CA ARG A 439 -22.55 7.39 -13.96
C ARG A 439 -21.15 6.81 -13.91
N ARG A 440 -20.23 7.41 -13.12
CA ARG A 440 -18.79 7.12 -13.09
C ARG A 440 -18.13 7.24 -14.48
N ALA A 441 -18.65 8.14 -15.29
CA ALA A 441 -18.04 8.51 -16.56
C ALA A 441 -17.00 9.61 -16.43
N ILE A 442 -16.96 10.31 -15.29
CA ILE A 442 -15.97 11.33 -14.92
C ILE A 442 -15.33 10.85 -13.60
N GLU A 443 -14.07 10.42 -13.67
CA GLU A 443 -13.26 9.99 -12.54
C GLU A 443 -12.35 11.14 -12.05
N GLN A 444 -11.52 10.89 -11.03
CA GLN A 444 -10.68 11.94 -10.42
C GLN A 444 -9.71 12.58 -11.41
N THR A 445 -9.20 11.80 -12.37
CA THR A 445 -8.25 12.28 -13.40
C THR A 445 -8.94 13.21 -14.38
N GLU A 446 -10.14 12.87 -14.85
CA GLU A 446 -10.93 13.71 -15.75
C GLU A 446 -11.40 14.98 -15.05
N MET A 447 -11.76 14.94 -13.77
CA MET A 447 -12.07 16.12 -12.97
C MET A 447 -10.90 17.12 -12.93
N LEU A 448 -9.68 16.64 -12.73
CA LEU A 448 -8.49 17.50 -12.77
C LEU A 448 -8.23 18.11 -14.16
N ILE A 449 -8.44 17.33 -15.21
CA ILE A 449 -8.27 17.79 -16.59
C ILE A 449 -9.30 18.88 -16.94
N ILE A 450 -10.58 18.65 -16.58
CA ILE A 450 -11.67 19.61 -16.79
C ILE A 450 -11.38 20.92 -16.04
N GLY A 451 -11.08 20.83 -14.73
CA GLY A 451 -10.79 22.02 -13.91
C GLY A 451 -9.57 22.80 -14.38
N ALA A 452 -8.49 22.10 -14.77
CA ALA A 452 -7.30 22.75 -15.35
C ALA A 452 -7.63 23.41 -16.68
N GLY A 453 -8.45 22.78 -17.54
CA GLY A 453 -8.92 23.34 -18.82
C GLY A 453 -9.74 24.60 -18.62
N THR A 454 -10.70 24.60 -17.69
CA THR A 454 -11.55 25.76 -17.39
C THR A 454 -10.72 26.92 -16.82
N LEU A 455 -9.78 26.62 -15.90
CA LEU A 455 -8.85 27.66 -15.38
C LEU A 455 -7.96 28.22 -16.48
N ALA A 456 -7.40 27.38 -17.36
CA ALA A 456 -6.60 27.81 -18.49
C ALA A 456 -7.41 28.71 -19.45
N MET A 457 -8.67 28.32 -19.74
CA MET A 457 -9.57 29.11 -20.57
C MET A 457 -9.83 30.48 -19.96
N LEU A 458 -10.13 30.55 -18.66
CA LEU A 458 -10.30 31.79 -17.94
C LEU A 458 -9.01 32.63 -17.94
N TRP A 459 -7.84 32.02 -17.84
CA TRP A 459 -6.54 32.70 -17.84
C TRP A 459 -6.24 33.34 -19.18
N PHE A 460 -6.43 32.61 -20.30
CA PHE A 460 -6.08 33.08 -21.65
C PHE A 460 -7.12 34.00 -22.25
N PHE A 461 -8.35 34.04 -21.76
CA PHE A 461 -9.42 34.92 -22.29
C PHE A 461 -9.91 35.92 -21.25
N PRO A 462 -9.28 37.13 -21.17
CA PRO A 462 -9.65 38.18 -20.21
C PRO A 462 -11.11 38.60 -20.27
N ALA A 463 -11.77 38.49 -21.42
CA ALA A 463 -13.20 38.77 -21.57
C ALA A 463 -14.09 37.91 -20.66
N LEU A 464 -13.64 36.71 -20.28
CA LEU A 464 -14.36 35.80 -19.38
C LEU A 464 -14.13 36.12 -17.89
N GLN A 465 -13.29 37.11 -17.57
CA GLN A 465 -12.94 37.52 -16.20
C GLN A 465 -13.62 38.82 -15.78
N THR A 466 -14.42 39.46 -16.62
CA THR A 466 -14.95 40.80 -16.35
C THR A 466 -15.78 40.87 -15.08
N ALA A 467 -16.53 39.80 -14.76
CA ALA A 467 -17.27 39.69 -13.48
C ALA A 467 -16.34 39.57 -12.27
N ALA A 468 -15.16 38.93 -12.41
CA ALA A 468 -14.17 38.79 -11.33
C ALA A 468 -13.45 40.12 -11.06
N VAL A 469 -13.24 40.95 -12.08
CA VAL A 469 -12.68 42.31 -11.93
C VAL A 469 -13.56 43.18 -11.01
N ALA A 470 -14.86 43.02 -11.05
CA ALA A 470 -15.78 43.74 -10.18
C ALA A 470 -15.59 43.36 -8.68
N ILE A 471 -15.15 42.15 -8.39
CA ILE A 471 -14.92 41.66 -7.03
C ILE A 471 -13.49 41.98 -6.54
N TYR A 472 -12.48 41.80 -7.43
CA TYR A 472 -11.07 42.06 -7.15
C TYR A 472 -10.40 42.86 -8.30
N PRO A 473 -10.50 44.15 -8.31
CA PRO A 473 -10.01 44.98 -9.42
C PRO A 473 -8.51 44.85 -9.67
N ASN A 474 -7.71 44.66 -8.62
CA ASN A 474 -6.25 44.59 -8.71
C ASN A 474 -5.69 43.19 -9.05
N SER A 475 -6.53 42.14 -9.00
CA SER A 475 -6.12 40.75 -9.28
C SER A 475 -7.33 39.91 -9.69
N PRO A 476 -7.74 39.94 -10.96
CA PRO A 476 -8.92 39.20 -11.44
C PRO A 476 -8.85 37.69 -11.16
N ILE A 477 -7.65 37.12 -11.28
CA ILE A 477 -7.42 35.68 -11.03
C ILE A 477 -7.68 35.31 -9.57
N THR A 478 -7.31 36.16 -8.62
CA THR A 478 -7.63 35.97 -7.20
C THR A 478 -9.15 35.93 -7.01
N GLY A 479 -9.89 36.81 -7.72
CA GLY A 479 -11.36 36.81 -7.71
C GLY A 479 -11.95 35.51 -8.27
N VAL A 480 -11.41 35.03 -9.39
CA VAL A 480 -11.81 33.74 -10.00
C VAL A 480 -11.62 32.57 -9.04
N LEU A 481 -10.42 32.45 -8.45
CA LEU A 481 -10.10 31.38 -7.51
C LEU A 481 -10.94 31.47 -6.23
N PHE A 482 -11.19 32.68 -5.73
CA PHE A 482 -12.00 32.91 -4.54
C PHE A 482 -13.46 32.45 -4.74
N VAL A 483 -14.08 32.79 -5.86
CA VAL A 483 -15.47 32.35 -6.16
C VAL A 483 -15.50 30.83 -6.40
N GLY A 484 -14.55 30.25 -7.07
CA GLY A 484 -14.43 28.79 -7.23
C GLY A 484 -14.33 28.09 -5.86
N TRP A 485 -13.52 28.63 -4.95
CA TRP A 485 -13.36 28.09 -3.60
C TRP A 485 -14.66 28.20 -2.76
N LEU A 486 -15.35 29.32 -2.84
CA LEU A 486 -16.66 29.49 -2.20
C LEU A 486 -17.69 28.51 -2.75
N GLY A 487 -17.71 28.27 -4.05
CA GLY A 487 -18.54 27.27 -4.70
C GLY A 487 -18.26 25.87 -4.16
N ALA A 488 -16.99 25.48 -4.06
CA ALA A 488 -16.57 24.20 -3.51
C ALA A 488 -17.03 24.01 -2.05
N LEU A 489 -16.81 25.00 -1.19
CA LEU A 489 -17.22 24.97 0.21
C LEU A 489 -18.74 24.87 0.34
N GLY A 490 -19.49 25.64 -0.44
CA GLY A 490 -20.94 25.60 -0.46
C GLY A 490 -21.50 24.25 -0.88
N ALA A 491 -20.92 23.63 -1.89
CA ALA A 491 -21.34 22.31 -2.36
C ALA A 491 -21.02 21.21 -1.35
N ILE A 492 -19.85 21.25 -0.71
CA ILE A 492 -19.50 20.31 0.38
C ILE A 492 -20.48 20.45 1.54
N ALA A 493 -20.74 21.68 2.00
CA ALA A 493 -21.65 21.93 3.11
C ALA A 493 -23.09 21.47 2.79
N GLY A 494 -23.60 21.79 1.61
CA GLY A 494 -24.91 21.34 1.14
C GLY A 494 -25.04 19.82 1.09
N THR A 495 -24.02 19.13 0.54
CA THR A 495 -23.99 17.67 0.46
C THR A 495 -23.92 17.03 1.86
N ALA A 496 -23.14 17.60 2.77
CA ALA A 496 -23.04 17.11 4.15
C ALA A 496 -24.35 17.27 4.92
N ILE A 497 -25.01 18.41 4.78
CA ILE A 497 -26.34 18.68 5.39
C ILE A 497 -27.40 17.74 4.84
N PHE A 498 -27.47 17.59 3.50
CA PHE A 498 -28.43 16.67 2.86
C PHE A 498 -28.26 15.23 3.35
N ARG A 499 -27.01 14.78 3.46
CA ARG A 499 -26.70 13.44 3.95
C ARG A 499 -27.04 13.26 5.43
N LEU A 500 -26.83 14.31 6.26
CA LEU A 500 -27.23 14.30 7.67
C LEU A 500 -28.74 14.19 7.82
N VAL A 501 -29.49 15.00 7.06
CA VAL A 501 -30.96 14.97 7.03
C VAL A 501 -31.47 13.62 6.56
N TYR A 502 -30.92 13.08 5.48
CA TYR A 502 -31.27 11.74 4.98
C TYR A 502 -31.02 10.65 6.04
N LYS A 503 -29.88 10.69 6.73
CA LYS A 503 -29.55 9.72 7.78
C LYS A 503 -30.45 9.85 9.01
N LEU A 504 -30.93 11.06 9.33
CA LEU A 504 -31.90 11.28 10.40
C LEU A 504 -33.26 10.74 10.01
N LEU A 505 -33.74 11.05 8.79
CA LEU A 505 -35.01 10.56 8.27
C LEU A 505 -35.05 9.03 8.14
N SER A 506 -33.97 8.40 7.65
CA SER A 506 -33.87 6.93 7.53
C SER A 506 -33.83 6.18 8.86
N LYS A 507 -33.72 6.89 10.00
CA LYS A 507 -33.86 6.31 11.34
C LYS A 507 -35.27 6.46 11.91
N ILE A 508 -36.09 7.32 11.29
CA ILE A 508 -37.46 7.60 11.75
C ILE A 508 -38.48 6.80 10.89
N PHE A 509 -38.14 6.54 9.63
CA PHE A 509 -38.87 5.68 8.72
C PHE A 509 -38.08 4.39 8.39
#